data_7dec4edd98f33418d4997b5ef3a8de86
#
_entry.id   7dec4edd98f33418d4997b5ef3a8de86
#
_cell.length_a   1.000
_cell.length_b   1.000
_cell.length_c   1.000
_cell.angle_alpha   90.00
_cell.angle_beta   90.00
_cell.angle_gamma   90.00
#
_symmetry.space_group_name_H-M   'P 1'
#
loop_
_entity.id
_entity.type
_entity.pdbx_description
1 polymer ?
#
loop_
_entity_poly.entity_id
_entity_poly.type
_entity_poly.pdbx_seq_one_letter_code
_entity_poly.pdbx_strand_id
1 'polypeptide(L)'
;MKAEQLFGAWTVRFASAPAGLPATATMRLERHEEFSDSLAGVVVRQLPRVGGKAAVGAHAGTAQLAGDLDGGLLLLDESSDNVSITGTWNGEMVEGSCGKIFRGVWKDTSASAPANAPEIAFTLTKTP
;
A
#
# COMPACT_ATOMS: atom_id res chain seq x y z
N MET A 1 -18.95 -6.07 4.75
CA MET A 1 -17.61 -5.93 5.37
C MET A 1 -17.41 -4.50 5.83
N LYS A 2 -16.88 -4.31 7.02
CA LYS A 2 -16.66 -2.98 7.58
C LYS A 2 -15.16 -2.66 7.63
N ALA A 3 -14.82 -1.37 7.55
CA ALA A 3 -13.43 -0.92 7.58
C ALA A 3 -12.69 -1.43 8.82
N GLU A 4 -13.35 -1.50 9.98
CA GLU A 4 -12.73 -1.96 11.23
C GLU A 4 -12.20 -3.39 11.16
N GLN A 5 -12.71 -4.21 10.25
CA GLN A 5 -12.22 -5.57 10.05
C GLN A 5 -10.83 -5.59 9.43
N LEU A 6 -10.40 -4.49 8.85
CA LEU A 6 -9.09 -4.35 8.22
C LEU A 6 -8.03 -3.74 9.15
N PHE A 7 -8.41 -3.31 10.34
CA PHE A 7 -7.44 -2.71 11.27
C PHE A 7 -6.39 -3.74 11.69
N GLY A 8 -5.14 -3.35 11.70
CA GLY A 8 -4.03 -4.19 12.09
C GLY A 8 -2.92 -4.23 11.05
N ALA A 9 -2.05 -5.22 11.20
CA ALA A 9 -0.87 -5.37 10.34
C ALA A 9 -1.17 -6.29 9.15
N TRP A 10 -0.55 -5.95 8.02
CA TRP A 10 -0.70 -6.67 6.76
C TRP A 10 0.66 -6.89 6.11
N THR A 11 0.81 -7.99 5.40
CA THR A 11 1.97 -8.26 4.57
C THR A 11 1.62 -8.01 3.12
N VAL A 12 2.45 -7.24 2.43
CA VAL A 12 2.28 -6.93 1.00
C VAL A 12 3.30 -7.72 0.20
N ARG A 13 2.87 -8.35 -0.87
CA ARG A 13 3.76 -8.99 -1.85
C ARG A 13 3.46 -8.45 -3.22
N PHE A 14 4.50 -8.01 -3.93
CA PHE A 14 4.40 -7.59 -5.32
C PHE A 14 4.79 -8.74 -6.23
N ALA A 15 4.00 -8.97 -7.28
CA ALA A 15 4.26 -10.04 -8.23
C ALA A 15 5.54 -9.80 -9.05
N SER A 16 5.82 -8.53 -9.34
CA SER A 16 6.99 -8.14 -10.13
C SER A 16 7.43 -6.74 -9.72
N ALA A 17 8.20 -6.66 -8.63
CA ALA A 17 8.64 -5.37 -8.11
C ALA A 17 9.62 -4.70 -9.09
N PRO A 18 9.46 -3.38 -9.33
CA PRO A 18 10.41 -2.66 -10.17
C PRO A 18 11.79 -2.58 -9.51
N ALA A 19 12.82 -2.34 -10.31
CA ALA A 19 14.18 -2.21 -9.82
C ALA A 19 14.26 -1.12 -8.74
N GLY A 20 14.94 -1.43 -7.64
CA GLY A 20 15.08 -0.50 -6.52
C GLY A 20 13.96 -0.57 -5.49
N LEU A 21 12.92 -1.35 -5.71
CA LEU A 21 11.85 -1.55 -4.74
C LEU A 21 11.82 -3.01 -4.26
N PRO A 22 11.52 -3.24 -2.98
CA PRO A 22 11.46 -4.60 -2.47
C PRO A 22 10.22 -5.33 -2.99
N ALA A 23 10.29 -6.66 -3.06
CA ALA A 23 9.16 -7.49 -3.44
C ALA A 23 8.10 -7.59 -2.34
N THR A 24 8.44 -7.21 -1.11
CA THR A 24 7.53 -7.27 0.04
C THR A 24 7.56 -5.96 0.81
N ALA A 25 6.46 -5.67 1.49
CA ALA A 25 6.35 -4.52 2.38
C ALA A 25 5.42 -4.88 3.54
N THR A 26 5.43 -4.07 4.58
CA THR A 26 4.50 -4.18 5.71
C THR A 26 3.55 -2.99 5.67
N MET A 27 2.27 -3.27 5.87
CA MET A 27 1.24 -2.24 5.91
C MET A 27 0.49 -2.34 7.23
N ARG A 28 0.14 -1.21 7.80
CA ARG A 28 -0.72 -1.17 8.97
C ARG A 28 -1.90 -0.27 8.69
N LEU A 29 -3.10 -0.77 8.93
CA LEU A 29 -4.33 -0.03 8.72
C LEU A 29 -5.01 0.24 10.04
N GLU A 30 -5.63 1.43 10.15
CA GLU A 30 -6.32 1.87 11.35
C GLU A 30 -7.47 2.82 10.97
N ARG A 31 -8.23 3.26 11.96
CA ARG A 31 -9.31 4.21 11.73
C ARG A 31 -8.76 5.58 11.33
N HIS A 32 -9.38 6.20 10.34
CA HIS A 32 -9.05 7.58 9.97
C HIS A 32 -9.45 8.54 11.09
N GLU A 33 -8.61 9.52 11.39
CA GLU A 33 -8.84 10.46 12.49
C GLU A 33 -10.09 11.31 12.29
N GLU A 34 -10.37 11.71 11.05
CA GLU A 34 -11.48 12.61 10.73
C GLU A 34 -12.74 11.88 10.26
N PHE A 35 -12.57 10.75 9.58
CA PHE A 35 -13.67 10.02 8.96
C PHE A 35 -13.74 8.60 9.50
N SER A 36 -14.72 8.35 10.37
CA SER A 36 -14.81 7.07 11.10
C SER A 36 -15.03 5.85 10.20
N ASP A 37 -15.55 6.05 8.99
CA ASP A 37 -15.78 4.95 8.04
C ASP A 37 -14.61 4.78 7.05
N SER A 38 -13.59 5.61 7.16
CA SER A 38 -12.43 5.57 6.28
C SER A 38 -11.23 4.94 6.98
N LEU A 39 -10.24 4.57 6.18
CA LEU A 39 -9.00 3.94 6.64
C LEU A 39 -7.85 4.94 6.58
N ALA A 40 -6.96 4.82 7.53
CA ALA A 40 -5.66 5.47 7.53
C ALA A 40 -4.61 4.43 7.86
N GLY A 41 -3.35 4.74 7.65
CA GLY A 41 -2.30 3.82 8.01
C GLY A 41 -0.96 4.21 7.45
N VAL A 42 -0.07 3.22 7.44
CA VAL A 42 1.29 3.39 6.92
C VAL A 42 1.69 2.14 6.14
N VAL A 43 2.54 2.34 5.14
CA VAL A 43 3.25 1.26 4.48
C VAL A 43 4.73 1.48 4.69
N VAL A 44 5.45 0.39 5.03
CA VAL A 44 6.88 0.44 5.30
C VAL A 44 7.58 -0.49 4.31
N ARG A 45 8.50 0.09 3.53
CA ARG A 45 9.34 -0.64 2.59
C ARG A 45 10.76 -0.65 3.13
N GLN A 46 11.29 -1.85 3.35
CA GLN A 46 12.67 -2.02 3.76
C GLN A 46 13.51 -2.26 2.52
N LEU A 47 14.14 -1.19 2.03
CA LEU A 47 14.97 -1.28 0.85
C LEU A 47 16.34 -1.88 1.21
N PRO A 48 16.90 -2.74 0.34
CA PRO A 48 18.23 -3.27 0.57
C PRO A 48 19.26 -2.15 0.54
N ARG A 49 20.31 -2.29 1.34
CA ARG A 49 21.44 -1.37 1.31
C ARG A 49 22.38 -1.76 0.16
N VAL A 50 22.80 -0.77 -0.58
CA VAL A 50 23.78 -0.94 -1.66
C VAL A 50 25.00 -0.11 -1.29
N GLY A 51 26.16 -0.77 -1.16
CA GLY A 51 27.38 -0.08 -0.78
C GLY A 51 27.34 0.56 0.59
N GLY A 52 26.56 0.01 1.53
CA GLY A 52 26.40 0.57 2.88
C GLY A 52 25.45 1.74 2.97
N LYS A 53 24.82 2.12 1.86
CA LYS A 53 23.85 3.23 1.84
C LYS A 53 22.44 2.69 1.63
N ALA A 54 21.48 3.27 2.34
CA ALA A 54 20.07 2.98 2.10
C ALA A 54 19.67 3.53 0.73
N ALA A 55 18.83 2.80 0.01
CA ALA A 55 18.25 3.31 -1.21
C ALA A 55 17.36 4.50 -0.90
N VAL A 56 17.35 5.51 -1.78
CA VAL A 56 16.52 6.70 -1.64
C VAL A 56 15.59 6.82 -2.86
N GLY A 57 14.42 7.39 -2.64
CA GLY A 57 13.44 7.59 -3.71
C GLY A 57 12.06 7.90 -3.13
N ALA A 58 11.11 8.20 -4.00
CA ALA A 58 9.76 8.59 -3.60
C ALA A 58 9.03 7.51 -2.79
N HIS A 59 9.45 6.25 -2.92
CA HIS A 59 8.76 5.12 -2.26
C HIS A 59 9.65 4.41 -1.24
N ALA A 60 10.78 5.02 -0.86
CA ALA A 60 11.68 4.46 0.15
C ALA A 60 11.14 4.73 1.55
N GLY A 61 11.30 3.76 2.46
CA GLY A 61 10.94 3.93 3.87
C GLY A 61 9.45 3.87 4.13
N THR A 62 8.95 4.80 4.93
CA THR A 62 7.57 4.83 5.40
C THR A 62 6.75 5.86 4.64
N ALA A 63 5.55 5.47 4.22
CA ALA A 63 4.59 6.38 3.60
C ALA A 63 3.24 6.30 4.31
N GLN A 64 2.48 7.39 4.27
CA GLN A 64 1.15 7.48 4.88
C GLN A 64 0.10 6.97 3.91
N LEU A 65 -0.94 6.35 4.44
CA LEU A 65 -2.06 5.83 3.66
C LEU A 65 -3.37 6.44 4.15
N ALA A 66 -4.27 6.71 3.22
CA ALA A 66 -5.63 7.07 3.53
C ALA A 66 -6.55 6.58 2.42
N GLY A 67 -7.73 6.11 2.76
CA GLY A 67 -8.67 5.62 1.77
C GLY A 67 -9.90 4.98 2.36
N ASP A 68 -10.55 4.15 1.55
CA ASP A 68 -11.85 3.58 1.87
C ASP A 68 -11.94 2.11 1.50
N LEU A 69 -12.83 1.44 2.20
CA LEU A 69 -13.30 0.11 1.83
C LEU A 69 -14.74 0.26 1.35
N ASP A 70 -14.99 -0.11 0.10
CA ASP A 70 -16.31 -0.02 -0.51
C ASP A 70 -16.72 -1.40 -1.05
N GLY A 71 -17.56 -2.09 -0.29
CA GLY A 71 -18.12 -3.37 -0.71
C GLY A 71 -17.12 -4.46 -1.06
N GLY A 72 -15.94 -4.46 -0.50
CA GLY A 72 -14.88 -5.42 -0.84
C GLY A 72 -13.81 -4.82 -1.76
N LEU A 73 -13.99 -3.58 -2.20
CA LEU A 73 -12.95 -2.84 -2.93
C LEU A 73 -12.17 -2.00 -1.94
N LEU A 74 -10.86 -2.16 -1.95
CA LEU A 74 -9.94 -1.41 -1.09
C LEU A 74 -9.23 -0.37 -1.94
N LEU A 75 -9.46 0.90 -1.62
CA LEU A 75 -8.92 2.03 -2.37
C LEU A 75 -8.10 2.89 -1.43
N LEU A 76 -6.78 2.90 -1.60
CA LEU A 76 -5.88 3.66 -0.75
C LEU A 76 -5.04 4.62 -1.57
N ASP A 77 -4.85 5.82 -1.05
CA ASP A 77 -3.88 6.79 -1.55
C ASP A 77 -2.66 6.76 -0.64
N GLU A 78 -1.51 6.80 -1.25
CA GLU A 78 -0.22 6.78 -0.54
C GLU A 78 0.46 8.13 -0.70
N SER A 79 1.07 8.62 0.39
CA SER A 79 1.88 9.84 0.36
C SER A 79 3.18 9.60 1.11
N SER A 80 4.31 9.78 0.45
CA SER A 80 5.63 9.65 1.07
C SER A 80 6.15 10.97 1.64
N ASP A 81 5.54 12.10 1.28
CA ASP A 81 5.96 13.43 1.71
C ASP A 81 4.90 14.16 2.55
N ASN A 82 3.75 13.53 2.81
CA ASN A 82 2.60 14.12 3.53
C ASN A 82 2.00 15.36 2.83
N VAL A 83 2.31 15.56 1.57
CA VAL A 83 1.85 16.74 0.80
C VAL A 83 1.10 16.32 -0.46
N SER A 84 1.67 15.39 -1.22
CA SER A 84 1.10 14.94 -2.49
C SER A 84 0.89 13.43 -2.49
N ILE A 85 0.00 12.97 -3.37
CA ILE A 85 -0.23 11.54 -3.56
C ILE A 85 0.92 10.99 -4.40
N THR A 86 1.64 10.00 -3.87
CA THR A 86 2.78 9.39 -4.54
C THR A 86 2.51 7.97 -5.04
N GLY A 87 1.36 7.42 -4.68
CA GLY A 87 0.97 6.09 -5.15
C GLY A 87 -0.50 5.82 -4.87
N THR A 88 -1.07 4.87 -5.59
CA THR A 88 -2.44 4.42 -5.37
C THR A 88 -2.49 2.90 -5.30
N TRP A 89 -3.33 2.41 -4.39
CA TRP A 89 -3.57 0.99 -4.17
C TRP A 89 -5.04 0.70 -4.49
N ASN A 90 -5.29 -0.14 -5.47
CA ASN A 90 -6.64 -0.55 -5.84
C ASN A 90 -6.71 -2.06 -5.71
N GLY A 91 -7.41 -2.54 -4.69
CA GLY A 91 -7.50 -3.95 -4.38
C GLY A 91 -8.92 -4.44 -4.29
N GLU A 92 -9.08 -5.75 -4.42
CA GLU A 92 -10.35 -6.43 -4.31
C GLU A 92 -10.19 -7.62 -3.37
N MET A 93 -11.16 -7.82 -2.49
CA MET A 93 -11.14 -8.96 -1.58
C MET A 93 -11.14 -10.27 -2.36
N VAL A 94 -10.26 -11.18 -1.99
CA VAL A 94 -10.24 -12.53 -2.56
C VAL A 94 -11.43 -13.30 -2.00
N GLU A 95 -12.23 -13.87 -2.88
CA GLU A 95 -13.39 -14.66 -2.50
C GLU A 95 -12.99 -15.82 -1.57
N GLY A 96 -13.73 -15.97 -0.49
CA GLY A 96 -13.47 -17.02 0.50
C GLY A 96 -12.41 -16.67 1.53
N SER A 97 -11.76 -15.50 1.45
CA SER A 97 -10.74 -15.11 2.41
C SER A 97 -11.28 -14.46 3.68
N CYS A 98 -12.56 -14.17 3.73
CA CYS A 98 -13.22 -13.49 4.87
C CYS A 98 -12.59 -12.11 5.18
N GLY A 99 -12.17 -11.39 4.15
CA GLY A 99 -11.58 -10.07 4.30
C GLY A 99 -10.13 -10.08 4.74
N LYS A 100 -9.44 -11.22 4.63
CA LYS A 100 -8.03 -11.36 5.05
C LYS A 100 -7.04 -11.33 3.91
N ILE A 101 -7.49 -11.40 2.68
CA ILE A 101 -6.63 -11.34 1.49
C ILE A 101 -7.28 -10.41 0.47
N PHE A 102 -6.48 -9.46 -0.03
CA PHE A 102 -6.85 -8.59 -1.13
C PHE A 102 -5.82 -8.69 -2.23
N ARG A 103 -6.27 -8.60 -3.46
CA ARG A 103 -5.41 -8.54 -4.65
C ARG A 103 -5.76 -7.34 -5.47
N GLY A 104 -4.76 -6.75 -6.10
CA GLY A 104 -5.00 -5.61 -6.94
C GLY A 104 -3.74 -5.10 -7.59
N VAL A 105 -3.73 -3.80 -7.86
CA VAL A 105 -2.61 -3.14 -8.51
C VAL A 105 -2.23 -1.88 -7.74
N TRP A 106 -0.91 -1.65 -7.68
CA TRP A 106 -0.32 -0.42 -7.17
C TRP A 106 0.25 0.36 -8.34
N LYS A 107 0.06 1.66 -8.33
CA LYS A 107 0.57 2.54 -9.37
C LYS A 107 1.36 3.69 -8.76
N ASP A 108 2.52 3.97 -9.33
CA ASP A 108 3.33 5.13 -8.98
C ASP A 108 2.69 6.38 -9.60
N THR A 109 2.22 7.28 -8.75
CA THR A 109 1.60 8.55 -9.16
C THR A 109 2.42 9.74 -8.70
N SER A 110 3.67 9.52 -8.26
CA SER A 110 4.55 10.60 -7.83
C SER A 110 4.91 11.53 -9.00
N ALA A 111 5.41 12.71 -8.67
CA ALA A 111 5.83 13.68 -9.68
C ALA A 111 6.96 13.16 -10.59
N SER A 112 7.77 12.22 -10.08
CA SER A 112 8.87 11.62 -10.84
C SER A 112 8.44 10.41 -11.67
N ALA A 113 7.18 9.96 -11.55
CA ALA A 113 6.71 8.80 -12.30
C ALA A 113 6.54 9.14 -13.78
N PRO A 114 6.87 8.20 -14.69
CA PRO A 114 6.58 8.40 -16.10
C PRO A 114 5.06 8.43 -16.35
N ALA A 115 4.63 9.13 -17.40
CA ALA A 115 3.21 9.24 -17.73
C ALA A 115 2.54 7.87 -17.97
N ASN A 116 3.33 6.88 -18.37
CA ASN A 116 2.87 5.52 -18.64
C ASN A 116 3.39 4.52 -17.59
N ALA A 117 3.53 4.94 -16.35
CA ALA A 117 3.98 4.06 -15.27
C ALA A 117 3.14 2.79 -15.22
N PRO A 118 3.77 1.60 -15.16
CA PRO A 118 3.02 0.35 -15.14
C PRO A 118 2.29 0.15 -13.83
N GLU A 119 1.19 -0.58 -13.88
CA GLU A 119 0.53 -1.05 -12.68
C GLU A 119 1.24 -2.31 -12.20
N ILE A 120 1.51 -2.37 -10.89
CA ILE A 120 2.23 -3.48 -10.26
C ILE A 120 1.24 -4.30 -9.46
N ALA A 121 1.09 -5.57 -9.82
CA ALA A 121 0.18 -6.46 -9.11
C ALA A 121 0.68 -6.72 -7.69
N PHE A 122 -0.23 -6.71 -6.73
CA PHE A 122 0.09 -7.02 -5.33
C PHE A 122 -0.91 -8.00 -4.73
N THR A 123 -0.46 -8.67 -3.67
CA THR A 123 -1.32 -9.45 -2.77
C THR A 123 -1.11 -8.90 -1.36
N LEU A 124 -2.19 -8.60 -0.68
CA LEU A 124 -2.20 -8.08 0.68
C LEU A 124 -2.82 -9.13 1.58
N THR A 125 -2.06 -9.62 2.57
CA THR A 125 -2.50 -10.68 3.48
C THR A 125 -2.44 -10.18 4.91
N LYS A 126 -3.54 -10.34 5.64
CA LYS A 126 -3.60 -9.92 7.03
C LYS A 126 -2.67 -10.79 7.89
N THR A 127 -1.83 -10.13 8.67
CA THR A 127 -0.92 -10.81 9.59
C THR A 127 -1.72 -11.33 10.79
N PRO A 128 -1.52 -12.61 11.19
CA PRO A 128 -2.22 -13.16 12.36
C PRO A 128 -1.89 -12.43 13.64
#